data_dbb7925b02a46c7392cdfe4be3e3f5f6
#
_entry.id   dbb7925b02a46c7392cdfe4be3e3f5f6
#
_cell.length_a   1.000
_cell.length_b   1.000
_cell.length_c   1.000
_cell.angle_alpha   90.00
_cell.angle_beta   90.00
_cell.angle_gamma   90.00
#
_symmetry.space_group_name_H-M   'P 1'
#
loop_
_entity.id
_entity.type
_entity.pdbx_description
1 polymer ?
#
loop_
_entity_poly.entity_id
_entity_poly.type
_entity_poly.pdbx_seq_one_letter_code
_entity_poly.pdbx_strand_id
1 'polypeptide(L)'
;LKEIGRVNLLSAQEEIELAKKIEQGDEVAKSRLAEANLRLVVSIAKRYVGRGMLFLDLIQEGNMGLIKAVEKFDFSKGFKFSTYATWWIRQAITRAIADQARTIRIPVHMVETINKLIRVQRQLLQDLGRDPAPEEIGEEMDLPPEKVREILKIAQEPVSLETPIGEEDDSHLGDFIEDQEAQSPSDHAAYELLKEQLEDVLDTLTDREENVLRLRFGLDDGRTRTLEEVGKVLSLIHISEPTRPY
;
A
#
# COMPACT_ATOMS: atom_id res chain seq x y z
N LEU A 1 3.48 27.69 8.41
CA LEU A 1 3.67 27.68 9.87
C LEU A 1 3.66 29.10 10.47
N LYS A 2 4.27 30.09 9.82
CA LYS A 2 4.25 31.49 10.30
C LYS A 2 2.82 32.07 10.32
N GLU A 3 2.00 31.74 9.33
CA GLU A 3 0.61 32.21 9.20
C GLU A 3 -0.29 31.63 10.28
N ILE A 4 -0.13 30.34 10.59
CA ILE A 4 -0.88 29.66 11.68
C ILE A 4 -0.62 30.36 13.03
N GLY A 5 0.57 30.93 13.23
CA GLY A 5 0.92 31.67 14.44
C GLY A 5 0.25 33.04 14.58
N ARG A 6 -0.31 33.59 13.50
CA ARG A 6 -0.97 34.92 13.50
C ARG A 6 -2.42 34.89 13.98
N VAL A 7 -3.05 33.71 13.93
CA VAL A 7 -4.46 33.55 14.36
C VAL A 7 -4.50 33.52 15.89
N ASN A 8 -5.37 34.36 16.47
CA ASN A 8 -5.54 34.43 17.92
C ASN A 8 -6.20 33.14 18.46
N LEU A 9 -5.83 32.75 19.68
CA LEU A 9 -6.49 31.67 20.40
C LEU A 9 -7.90 32.12 20.81
N LEU A 10 -8.83 31.18 20.78
CA LEU A 10 -10.21 31.40 21.23
C LEU A 10 -10.32 31.19 22.75
N SER A 11 -11.17 31.98 23.38
CA SER A 11 -11.63 31.75 24.75
C SER A 11 -12.67 30.60 24.77
N ALA A 12 -12.89 29.99 25.95
CA ALA A 12 -13.90 28.93 26.09
C ALA A 12 -15.34 29.41 25.70
N GLN A 13 -15.61 30.67 25.90
CA GLN A 13 -16.91 31.27 25.57
C GLN A 13 -17.08 31.41 24.06
N GLU A 14 -16.04 31.88 23.36
CA GLU A 14 -16.00 31.96 21.89
C GLU A 14 -16.10 30.60 21.23
N GLU A 15 -15.46 29.54 21.80
CA GLU A 15 -15.60 28.14 21.31
C GLU A 15 -17.07 27.69 21.33
N ILE A 16 -17.81 28.00 22.43
CA ILE A 16 -19.22 27.63 22.57
C ILE A 16 -20.10 28.44 21.59
N GLU A 17 -19.83 29.74 21.42
CA GLU A 17 -20.57 30.58 20.47
C GLU A 17 -20.40 30.14 19.03
N LEU A 18 -19.16 29.82 18.65
CA LEU A 18 -18.87 29.27 17.32
C LEU A 18 -19.50 27.88 17.13
N ALA A 19 -19.45 27.01 18.13
CA ALA A 19 -20.10 25.71 18.07
C ALA A 19 -21.62 25.82 17.86
N LYS A 20 -22.30 26.74 18.51
CA LYS A 20 -23.73 27.01 18.30
C LYS A 20 -24.04 27.46 16.87
N LYS A 21 -23.17 28.30 16.27
CA LYS A 21 -23.34 28.77 14.89
C LYS A 21 -23.10 27.63 13.90
N ILE A 22 -22.14 26.73 14.20
CA ILE A 22 -21.84 25.55 13.38
C ILE A 22 -23.04 24.60 13.33
N GLU A 23 -23.75 24.39 14.45
CA GLU A 23 -24.99 23.60 14.46
C GLU A 23 -26.10 24.23 13.56
N GLN A 24 -26.06 25.54 13.35
CA GLN A 24 -26.97 26.25 12.44
C GLN A 24 -26.50 26.23 10.98
N GLY A 25 -25.35 25.57 10.68
CA GLY A 25 -24.82 25.46 9.34
C GLY A 25 -23.90 26.61 8.90
N ASP A 26 -23.35 27.40 9.83
CA ASP A 26 -22.43 28.50 9.51
C ASP A 26 -21.03 28.00 9.17
N GLU A 27 -20.70 27.97 7.87
CA GLU A 27 -19.39 27.55 7.36
C GLU A 27 -18.25 28.52 7.73
N VAL A 28 -18.57 29.84 7.94
CA VAL A 28 -17.57 30.81 8.37
C VAL A 28 -17.16 30.56 9.82
N ALA A 29 -18.12 30.21 10.69
CA ALA A 29 -17.84 29.82 12.06
C ALA A 29 -17.01 28.53 12.13
N LYS A 30 -17.28 27.56 11.23
CA LYS A 30 -16.53 26.31 11.09
C LYS A 30 -15.07 26.58 10.73
N SER A 31 -14.83 27.41 9.71
CA SER A 31 -13.49 27.79 9.28
C SER A 31 -12.73 28.50 10.40
N ARG A 32 -13.37 29.44 11.10
CA ARG A 32 -12.77 30.19 12.20
C ARG A 32 -12.36 29.30 13.38
N LEU A 33 -13.20 28.35 13.77
CA LEU A 33 -12.89 27.40 14.84
C LEU A 33 -11.72 26.48 14.45
N ALA A 34 -11.68 26.01 13.18
CA ALA A 34 -10.59 25.20 12.66
C ALA A 34 -9.27 25.99 12.63
N GLU A 35 -9.25 27.20 12.06
CA GLU A 35 -8.05 28.04 11.93
C GLU A 35 -7.42 28.35 13.29
N ALA A 36 -8.22 28.69 14.29
CA ALA A 36 -7.72 28.98 15.64
C ALA A 36 -7.07 27.77 16.32
N ASN A 37 -7.41 26.55 15.87
CA ASN A 37 -6.90 25.29 16.43
C ASN A 37 -5.82 24.61 15.59
N LEU A 38 -5.36 25.17 14.48
CA LEU A 38 -4.25 24.62 13.67
C LEU A 38 -2.96 24.47 14.46
N ARG A 39 -2.71 25.34 15.44
CA ARG A 39 -1.54 25.23 16.36
C ARG A 39 -1.57 23.94 17.17
N LEU A 40 -2.76 23.47 17.57
CA LEU A 40 -2.95 22.21 18.27
C LEU A 40 -2.52 21.04 17.39
N VAL A 41 -2.92 21.04 16.11
CA VAL A 41 -2.50 20.01 15.14
C VAL A 41 -0.99 19.94 15.02
N VAL A 42 -0.32 21.08 14.84
CA VAL A 42 1.16 21.14 14.76
C VAL A 42 1.81 20.57 16.01
N SER A 43 1.29 20.90 17.19
CA SER A 43 1.83 20.42 18.46
C SER A 43 1.72 18.90 18.64
N ILE A 44 0.65 18.31 18.11
CA ILE A 44 0.41 16.86 18.09
C ILE A 44 1.28 16.19 17.05
N ALA A 45 1.30 16.70 15.80
CA ALA A 45 2.06 16.16 14.68
C ALA A 45 3.56 16.08 14.96
N LYS A 46 4.13 17.04 15.71
CA LYS A 46 5.56 17.01 16.12
C LYS A 46 5.96 15.69 16.81
N ARG A 47 5.08 15.05 17.53
CA ARG A 47 5.35 13.80 18.24
C ARG A 47 5.40 12.57 17.34
N TYR A 48 5.02 12.71 16.09
CA TYR A 48 4.96 11.64 15.10
C TYR A 48 6.03 11.77 13.99
N VAL A 49 6.89 12.78 14.09
CA VAL A 49 8.03 12.97 13.18
C VAL A 49 8.97 11.77 13.25
N GLY A 50 9.53 11.37 12.10
CA GLY A 50 10.45 10.22 12.00
C GLY A 50 9.76 8.86 11.88
N ARG A 51 8.45 8.82 11.60
CA ARG A 51 7.68 7.57 11.46
C ARG A 51 7.32 7.24 10.01
N GLY A 52 8.16 7.64 9.04
CA GLY A 52 7.97 7.31 7.62
C GLY A 52 7.09 8.29 6.83
N MET A 53 6.64 9.40 7.44
CA MET A 53 5.91 10.48 6.76
C MET A 53 6.57 11.84 6.99
N LEU A 54 6.47 12.72 6.00
CA LEU A 54 6.95 14.10 6.11
C LEU A 54 6.12 14.88 7.13
N PHE A 55 6.78 15.81 7.84
CA PHE A 55 6.12 16.61 8.88
C PHE A 55 4.91 17.40 8.36
N LEU A 56 5.00 17.96 7.14
CA LEU A 56 3.90 18.70 6.55
C LEU A 56 2.71 17.79 6.20
N ASP A 57 2.96 16.56 5.77
CA ASP A 57 1.90 15.59 5.48
C ASP A 57 1.19 15.15 6.77
N LEU A 58 1.95 14.94 7.86
CA LEU A 58 1.36 14.67 9.18
C LEU A 58 0.46 15.82 9.65
N ILE A 59 0.82 17.07 9.37
CA ILE A 59 -0.03 18.24 9.68
C ILE A 59 -1.31 18.19 8.85
N GLN A 60 -1.23 17.90 7.55
CA GLN A 60 -2.42 17.86 6.67
C GLN A 60 -3.38 16.74 7.06
N GLU A 61 -2.87 15.55 7.35
CA GLU A 61 -3.70 14.46 7.87
C GLU A 61 -4.31 14.81 9.24
N GLY A 62 -3.54 15.49 10.10
CA GLY A 62 -4.04 16.03 11.36
C GLY A 62 -5.13 17.09 11.17
N ASN A 63 -5.01 17.94 10.15
CA ASN A 63 -6.04 18.93 9.79
C ASN A 63 -7.34 18.24 9.33
N MET A 64 -7.27 17.13 8.59
CA MET A 64 -8.45 16.34 8.26
C MET A 64 -9.15 15.79 9.51
N GLY A 65 -8.36 15.38 10.51
CA GLY A 65 -8.88 15.00 11.83
C GLY A 65 -9.53 16.17 12.58
N LEU A 66 -8.90 17.34 12.54
CA LEU A 66 -9.44 18.57 13.14
C LEU A 66 -10.79 18.98 12.53
N ILE A 67 -10.91 18.95 11.20
CA ILE A 67 -12.17 19.28 10.51
C ILE A 67 -13.30 18.34 10.96
N LYS A 68 -13.02 17.03 11.03
CA LYS A 68 -13.99 16.06 11.57
C LYS A 68 -14.35 16.31 13.03
N ALA A 69 -13.40 16.79 13.83
CA ALA A 69 -13.67 17.16 15.22
C ALA A 69 -14.59 18.38 15.30
N VAL A 70 -14.37 19.40 14.45
CA VAL A 70 -15.22 20.60 14.39
C VAL A 70 -16.66 20.23 14.01
N GLU A 71 -16.85 19.33 13.04
CA GLU A 71 -18.18 18.89 12.59
C GLU A 71 -18.96 18.10 13.66
N LYS A 72 -18.24 17.37 14.53
CA LYS A 72 -18.85 16.47 15.52
C LYS A 72 -18.77 16.96 16.96
N PHE A 73 -18.31 18.18 17.15
CA PHE A 73 -18.15 18.73 18.48
C PHE A 73 -19.50 19.10 19.11
N ASP A 74 -19.75 18.54 20.30
CA ASP A 74 -20.94 18.80 21.09
C ASP A 74 -20.56 19.62 22.34
N PHE A 75 -20.87 20.90 22.32
CA PHE A 75 -20.58 21.83 23.41
C PHE A 75 -21.44 21.57 24.66
N SER A 76 -22.58 20.85 24.55
CA SER A 76 -23.48 20.56 25.68
C SER A 76 -22.81 19.67 26.74
N LYS A 77 -21.78 18.91 26.35
CA LYS A 77 -21.02 18.01 27.23
C LYS A 77 -20.07 18.72 28.20
N GLY A 78 -19.88 20.02 28.08
CA GLY A 78 -19.08 20.83 28.99
C GLY A 78 -17.56 20.64 28.93
N PHE A 79 -17.05 19.87 27.95
CA PHE A 79 -15.61 19.69 27.75
C PHE A 79 -15.06 20.75 26.77
N LYS A 80 -13.76 21.09 26.94
CA LYS A 80 -13.06 21.96 25.97
C LYS A 80 -12.94 21.30 24.62
N PHE A 81 -13.05 22.08 23.56
CA PHE A 81 -12.88 21.60 22.18
C PHE A 81 -11.55 20.87 21.98
N SER A 82 -10.44 21.41 22.53
CA SER A 82 -9.11 20.81 22.42
C SER A 82 -9.03 19.39 22.96
N THR A 83 -9.78 19.03 24.00
CA THR A 83 -9.80 17.67 24.54
C THR A 83 -10.40 16.69 23.53
N TYR A 84 -11.51 17.06 22.90
CA TYR A 84 -12.18 16.25 21.90
C TYR A 84 -11.36 16.18 20.57
N ALA A 85 -10.89 17.34 20.10
CA ALA A 85 -10.12 17.45 18.87
C ALA A 85 -8.81 16.65 18.92
N THR A 86 -8.14 16.60 20.08
CA THR A 86 -6.90 15.83 20.25
C THR A 86 -7.08 14.36 19.89
N TRP A 87 -8.22 13.77 20.22
CA TRP A 87 -8.51 12.37 19.88
C TRP A 87 -8.62 12.18 18.36
N TRP A 88 -9.40 13.04 17.68
CA TRP A 88 -9.58 12.99 16.23
C TRP A 88 -8.30 13.23 15.45
N ILE A 89 -7.53 14.25 15.87
CA ILE A 89 -6.24 14.59 15.25
C ILE A 89 -5.28 13.41 15.39
N ARG A 90 -5.16 12.83 16.58
CA ARG A 90 -4.30 11.67 16.83
C ARG A 90 -4.73 10.47 16.01
N GLN A 91 -6.02 10.19 15.96
CA GLN A 91 -6.58 9.08 15.19
C GLN A 91 -6.28 9.23 13.70
N ALA A 92 -6.47 10.44 13.13
CA ALA A 92 -6.20 10.71 11.73
C ALA A 92 -4.71 10.52 11.41
N ILE A 93 -3.81 11.10 12.19
CA ILE A 93 -2.35 10.97 12.01
C ILE A 93 -1.91 9.50 12.13
N THR A 94 -2.36 8.78 13.15
CA THR A 94 -1.96 7.37 13.36
C THR A 94 -2.44 6.49 12.22
N ARG A 95 -3.66 6.73 11.74
CA ARG A 95 -4.21 5.99 10.61
C ARG A 95 -3.47 6.31 9.30
N ALA A 96 -3.14 7.57 9.06
CA ALA A 96 -2.36 7.98 7.90
C ALA A 96 -0.96 7.33 7.89
N ILE A 97 -0.28 7.30 9.04
CA ILE A 97 1.01 6.60 9.17
C ILE A 97 0.86 5.11 8.84
N ALA A 98 -0.18 4.45 9.34
CA ALA A 98 -0.41 3.03 9.06
C ALA A 98 -0.68 2.77 7.57
N ASP A 99 -1.36 3.68 6.87
CA ASP A 99 -1.77 3.52 5.48
C ASP A 99 -0.70 3.96 4.46
N GLN A 100 0.14 4.95 4.79
CA GLN A 100 0.97 5.67 3.80
C GLN A 100 2.47 5.67 4.12
N ALA A 101 2.90 5.34 5.36
CA ALA A 101 4.30 5.49 5.75
C ALA A 101 5.24 4.44 5.13
N ARG A 102 4.72 3.31 4.63
CA ARG A 102 5.51 2.24 4.05
C ARG A 102 5.49 2.27 2.52
N THR A 103 6.65 2.01 1.89
CA THR A 103 6.77 1.87 0.43
C THR A 103 5.84 0.78 -0.10
N ILE A 104 5.76 -0.37 0.58
CA ILE A 104 4.80 -1.43 0.30
C ILE A 104 3.71 -1.34 1.36
N ARG A 105 2.51 -0.96 0.93
CA ARG A 105 1.37 -0.74 1.82
C ARG A 105 0.95 -2.04 2.52
N ILE A 106 0.75 -1.96 3.83
CA ILE A 106 0.24 -3.05 4.67
C ILE A 106 -1.14 -2.64 5.23
N PRO A 107 -2.12 -3.53 5.29
CA PRO A 107 -3.43 -3.23 5.89
C PRO A 107 -3.29 -2.78 7.36
N VAL A 108 -4.16 -1.83 7.78
CA VAL A 108 -4.08 -1.19 9.11
C VAL A 108 -4.10 -2.21 10.26
N HIS A 109 -4.95 -3.24 10.19
CA HIS A 109 -5.02 -4.28 11.22
C HIS A 109 -3.71 -5.06 11.37
N MET A 110 -2.97 -5.26 10.26
CA MET A 110 -1.65 -5.90 10.32
C MET A 110 -0.60 -4.97 10.93
N VAL A 111 -0.65 -3.66 10.65
CA VAL A 111 0.21 -2.67 11.32
C VAL A 111 -0.04 -2.64 12.82
N GLU A 112 -1.30 -2.73 13.26
CA GLU A 112 -1.67 -2.83 14.68
C GLU A 112 -1.10 -4.11 15.32
N THR A 113 -1.21 -5.24 14.62
CA THR A 113 -0.64 -6.52 15.06
C THR A 113 0.88 -6.46 15.17
N ILE A 114 1.57 -5.90 14.17
CA ILE A 114 3.02 -5.68 14.19
C ILE A 114 3.42 -4.80 15.38
N ASN A 115 2.70 -3.69 15.62
CA ASN A 115 2.96 -2.80 16.75
C ASN A 115 2.76 -3.49 18.11
N LYS A 116 1.74 -4.37 18.22
CA LYS A 116 1.54 -5.20 19.40
C LYS A 116 2.70 -6.17 19.60
N LEU A 117 3.11 -6.86 18.53
CA LEU A 117 4.23 -7.78 18.54
C LEU A 117 5.53 -7.10 19.00
N ILE A 118 5.88 -5.95 18.41
CA ILE A 118 7.08 -5.18 18.81
C ILE A 118 7.02 -4.77 20.28
N ARG A 119 5.84 -4.44 20.80
CA ARG A 119 5.66 -4.10 22.22
C ARG A 119 5.92 -5.30 23.12
N VAL A 120 5.32 -6.44 22.80
CA VAL A 120 5.50 -7.71 23.53
C VAL A 120 6.96 -8.15 23.47
N GLN A 121 7.59 -8.09 22.28
CA GLN A 121 9.00 -8.42 22.11
C GLN A 121 9.90 -7.58 23.01
N ARG A 122 9.65 -6.27 23.11
CA ARG A 122 10.42 -5.38 24.01
C ARG A 122 10.22 -5.70 25.49
N GLN A 123 9.00 -6.07 25.86
CA GLN A 123 8.68 -6.46 27.22
C GLN A 123 9.42 -7.76 27.59
N LEU A 124 9.30 -8.78 26.75
CA LEU A 124 9.99 -10.05 26.95
C LEU A 124 11.51 -9.90 26.93
N LEU A 125 12.07 -9.04 26.09
CA LEU A 125 13.49 -8.71 26.07
C LEU A 125 13.96 -8.13 27.43
N GLN A 126 13.13 -7.28 28.04
CA GLN A 126 13.42 -6.71 29.37
C GLN A 126 13.33 -7.77 30.49
N ASP A 127 12.35 -8.67 30.41
CA ASP A 127 12.10 -9.69 31.42
C ASP A 127 13.11 -10.85 31.34
N LEU A 128 13.46 -11.28 30.13
CA LEU A 128 14.36 -12.41 29.87
C LEU A 128 15.83 -12.02 29.79
N GLY A 129 16.14 -10.74 29.51
CA GLY A 129 17.51 -10.27 29.28
C GLY A 129 18.15 -10.76 27.97
N ARG A 130 17.38 -11.40 27.08
CA ARG A 130 17.78 -11.88 25.74
C ARG A 130 16.63 -11.69 24.74
N ASP A 131 16.95 -11.79 23.44
CA ASP A 131 15.90 -11.77 22.44
C ASP A 131 14.94 -12.96 22.63
N PRO A 132 13.61 -12.69 22.67
CA PRO A 132 12.62 -13.75 22.83
C PRO A 132 12.49 -14.59 21.57
N ALA A 133 12.27 -15.89 21.74
CA ALA A 133 11.98 -16.81 20.64
C ALA A 133 10.54 -16.58 20.12
N PRO A 134 10.25 -16.91 18.84
CA PRO A 134 8.90 -16.78 18.28
C PRO A 134 7.82 -17.55 19.07
N GLU A 135 8.20 -18.64 19.73
CA GLU A 135 7.37 -19.46 20.58
C GLU A 135 6.93 -18.67 21.84
N GLU A 136 7.87 -17.98 22.49
CA GLU A 136 7.61 -17.16 23.69
C GLU A 136 6.74 -15.94 23.36
N ILE A 137 6.96 -15.31 22.20
CA ILE A 137 6.11 -14.20 21.71
C ILE A 137 4.71 -14.73 21.40
N GLY A 138 4.62 -15.94 20.82
CA GLY A 138 3.36 -16.58 20.47
C GLY A 138 2.49 -16.87 21.68
N GLU A 139 3.08 -17.35 22.77
CA GLU A 139 2.38 -17.58 24.04
C GLU A 139 1.79 -16.29 24.62
N GLU A 140 2.56 -15.19 24.64
CA GLU A 140 2.10 -13.90 25.15
C GLU A 140 1.04 -13.23 24.27
N MET A 141 1.06 -13.48 22.96
CA MET A 141 0.11 -12.92 21.99
C MET A 141 -1.10 -13.81 21.72
N ASP A 142 -1.12 -15.04 22.20
CA ASP A 142 -2.11 -16.09 21.87
C ASP A 142 -2.13 -16.38 20.35
N LEU A 143 -0.94 -16.56 19.78
CA LEU A 143 -0.73 -16.83 18.34
C LEU A 143 0.21 -18.04 18.15
N PRO A 144 -0.01 -18.87 17.12
CA PRO A 144 0.90 -19.93 16.78
C PRO A 144 2.29 -19.38 16.37
N PRO A 145 3.42 -20.03 16.70
CA PRO A 145 4.76 -19.55 16.39
C PRO A 145 5.01 -19.29 14.90
N GLU A 146 4.39 -20.08 14.04
CA GLU A 146 4.45 -19.90 12.58
C GLU A 146 3.90 -18.55 12.14
N LYS A 147 2.77 -18.14 12.74
CA LYS A 147 2.16 -16.84 12.48
C LYS A 147 3.03 -15.69 12.96
N VAL A 148 3.71 -15.86 14.10
CA VAL A 148 4.67 -14.86 14.59
C VAL A 148 5.83 -14.69 13.60
N ARG A 149 6.39 -15.80 13.08
CA ARG A 149 7.45 -15.74 12.05
C ARG A 149 6.99 -15.06 10.77
N GLU A 150 5.76 -15.33 10.32
CA GLU A 150 5.16 -14.67 9.16
C GLU A 150 5.02 -13.16 9.39
N ILE A 151 4.49 -12.74 10.54
CA ILE A 151 4.34 -11.32 10.91
C ILE A 151 5.70 -10.62 10.96
N LEU A 152 6.72 -11.25 11.54
CA LEU A 152 8.08 -10.70 11.58
C LEU A 152 8.67 -10.52 10.17
N LYS A 153 8.40 -11.43 9.25
CA LYS A 153 8.84 -11.32 7.85
C LYS A 153 8.14 -10.16 7.12
N ILE A 154 6.83 -10.00 7.34
CA ILE A 154 6.06 -8.88 6.77
C ILE A 154 6.48 -7.53 7.38
N ALA A 155 6.92 -7.52 8.63
CA ALA A 155 7.33 -6.31 9.34
C ALA A 155 8.61 -5.66 8.78
N GLN A 156 9.43 -6.41 8.04
CA GLN A 156 10.67 -5.90 7.45
C GLN A 156 10.39 -4.77 6.44
N GLU A 157 11.29 -3.79 6.41
CA GLU A 157 11.27 -2.72 5.42
C GLU A 157 12.14 -3.09 4.22
N PRO A 158 11.77 -2.69 2.99
CA PRO A 158 12.58 -2.93 1.80
C PRO A 158 13.90 -2.16 1.88
N VAL A 159 14.96 -2.78 1.36
CA VAL A 159 16.28 -2.16 1.24
C VAL A 159 16.35 -1.42 -0.10
N SER A 160 17.01 -0.25 -0.12
CA SER A 160 17.21 0.50 -1.36
C SER A 160 18.20 -0.21 -2.29
N LEU A 161 17.88 -0.26 -3.58
CA LEU A 161 18.80 -0.76 -4.62
C LEU A 161 20.02 0.14 -4.81
N GLU A 162 19.93 1.41 -4.41
CA GLU A 162 21.05 2.38 -4.44
C GLU A 162 21.94 2.28 -3.19
N THR A 163 21.74 1.28 -2.33
CA THR A 163 22.61 1.08 -1.17
C THR A 163 24.02 0.73 -1.65
N PRO A 164 25.07 1.52 -1.30
CA PRO A 164 26.44 1.24 -1.72
C PRO A 164 26.94 -0.06 -1.09
N ILE A 165 27.68 -0.86 -1.87
CA ILE A 165 28.32 -2.09 -1.42
C ILE A 165 29.82 -1.95 -1.57
N GLY A 166 30.57 -2.09 -0.47
CA GLY A 166 32.03 -1.94 -0.43
C GLY A 166 32.50 -0.61 0.10
N GLU A 167 33.81 -0.37 0.05
CA GLU A 167 34.45 0.86 0.53
C GLU A 167 34.50 1.96 -0.54
N GLU A 168 34.29 1.62 -1.82
CA GLU A 168 34.26 2.54 -2.95
C GLU A 168 32.81 2.74 -3.39
N ASP A 169 32.39 4.01 -3.59
CA ASP A 169 31.01 4.39 -3.93
C ASP A 169 30.53 3.96 -5.34
N ASP A 170 31.32 3.16 -6.06
CA ASP A 170 31.06 2.80 -7.45
C ASP A 170 30.13 1.58 -7.64
N SER A 171 29.79 0.86 -6.58
CA SER A 171 28.96 -0.36 -6.66
C SER A 171 27.71 -0.27 -5.77
N HIS A 172 26.55 -0.52 -6.33
CA HIS A 172 25.27 -0.49 -5.65
C HIS A 172 24.64 -1.89 -5.57
N LEU A 173 23.77 -2.11 -4.59
CA LEU A 173 23.07 -3.40 -4.42
C LEU A 173 22.33 -3.84 -5.71
N GLY A 174 21.79 -2.89 -6.47
CA GLY A 174 21.10 -3.16 -7.73
C GLY A 174 21.96 -3.82 -8.80
N ASP A 175 23.28 -3.53 -8.81
CA ASP A 175 24.23 -4.07 -9.82
C ASP A 175 24.47 -5.58 -9.65
N PHE A 176 24.17 -6.13 -8.46
CA PHE A 176 24.35 -7.55 -8.14
C PHE A 176 23.08 -8.38 -8.27
N ILE A 177 21.96 -7.76 -8.58
CA ILE A 177 20.67 -8.45 -8.73
C ILE A 177 20.50 -8.83 -10.21
N GLU A 178 20.57 -10.12 -10.49
CA GLU A 178 20.41 -10.68 -11.82
C GLU A 178 18.92 -10.66 -12.25
N ASP A 179 18.66 -10.28 -13.50
CA ASP A 179 17.34 -10.37 -14.11
C ASP A 179 17.01 -11.83 -14.43
N GLN A 180 16.10 -12.42 -13.66
CA GLN A 180 15.65 -13.80 -13.83
C GLN A 180 14.65 -14.00 -14.97
N GLU A 181 14.06 -12.92 -15.50
CA GLU A 181 13.14 -12.99 -16.64
C GLU A 181 13.89 -12.90 -17.97
N ALA A 182 15.12 -12.43 -18.00
CA ALA A 182 15.97 -12.41 -19.18
C ALA A 182 16.28 -13.82 -19.62
N GLN A 183 15.84 -14.17 -20.83
CA GLN A 183 16.15 -15.47 -21.43
C GLN A 183 17.65 -15.61 -21.70
N SER A 184 18.23 -16.78 -21.44
CA SER A 184 19.61 -17.02 -21.84
C SER A 184 19.75 -16.98 -23.37
N PRO A 185 20.88 -16.52 -23.92
CA PRO A 185 21.08 -16.48 -25.39
C PRO A 185 20.87 -17.84 -26.06
N SER A 186 21.24 -18.94 -25.36
CA SER A 186 21.03 -20.31 -25.86
C SER A 186 19.55 -20.69 -25.92
N ASP A 187 18.77 -20.31 -24.92
CA ASP A 187 17.34 -20.61 -24.91
C ASP A 187 16.56 -19.77 -25.94
N HIS A 188 16.97 -18.51 -26.11
CA HIS A 188 16.41 -17.66 -27.16
C HIS A 188 16.72 -18.23 -28.56
N ALA A 189 17.97 -18.65 -28.82
CA ALA A 189 18.32 -19.24 -30.09
C ALA A 189 17.56 -20.56 -30.34
N ALA A 190 17.41 -21.41 -29.32
CA ALA A 190 16.62 -22.64 -29.42
C ALA A 190 15.13 -22.35 -29.69
N TYR A 191 14.58 -21.31 -29.09
CA TYR A 191 13.20 -20.88 -29.33
C TYR A 191 13.00 -20.37 -30.77
N GLU A 192 13.91 -19.55 -31.29
CA GLU A 192 13.84 -19.07 -32.68
C GLU A 192 13.97 -20.21 -33.71
N LEU A 193 14.87 -21.19 -33.45
CA LEU A 193 14.97 -22.38 -34.30
C LEU A 193 13.68 -23.22 -34.25
N LEU A 194 13.06 -23.37 -33.09
CA LEU A 194 11.79 -24.07 -32.94
C LEU A 194 10.67 -23.35 -33.71
N LYS A 195 10.66 -22.01 -33.71
CA LYS A 195 9.69 -21.19 -34.41
C LYS A 195 9.86 -21.37 -35.94
N GLU A 196 11.11 -21.34 -36.44
CA GLU A 196 11.41 -21.58 -37.86
C GLU A 196 10.97 -22.99 -38.29
N GLN A 197 11.28 -24.03 -37.50
CA GLN A 197 10.81 -25.39 -37.77
C GLN A 197 9.27 -25.49 -37.78
N LEU A 198 8.59 -24.74 -36.92
CA LEU A 198 7.12 -24.71 -36.85
C LEU A 198 6.56 -24.05 -38.12
N GLU A 199 7.16 -22.96 -38.61
CA GLU A 199 6.78 -22.30 -39.83
C GLU A 199 6.97 -23.22 -41.03
N ASP A 200 8.10 -23.92 -41.14
CA ASP A 200 8.35 -24.92 -42.19
C ASP A 200 7.29 -26.04 -42.22
N VAL A 201 6.86 -26.50 -41.04
CA VAL A 201 5.78 -27.50 -40.93
C VAL A 201 4.43 -26.93 -41.35
N LEU A 202 4.10 -25.70 -40.93
CA LEU A 202 2.86 -25.04 -41.31
C LEU A 202 2.76 -24.81 -42.83
N ASP A 203 3.85 -24.47 -43.51
CA ASP A 203 3.93 -24.30 -44.93
C ASP A 203 3.62 -25.62 -45.73
N THR A 204 3.70 -26.76 -45.07
CA THR A 204 3.31 -28.05 -45.73
C THR A 204 1.79 -28.26 -45.74
N LEU A 205 1.03 -27.46 -45.00
CA LEU A 205 -0.44 -27.52 -44.94
C LEU A 205 -1.09 -26.70 -46.08
N THR A 206 -2.37 -26.87 -46.24
CA THR A 206 -3.13 -25.99 -47.12
C THR A 206 -3.33 -24.62 -46.49
N ASP A 207 -3.37 -23.52 -47.24
CA ASP A 207 -3.55 -22.15 -46.76
C ASP A 207 -4.70 -22.01 -45.72
N ARG A 208 -5.73 -22.84 -45.85
CA ARG A 208 -6.87 -22.83 -44.92
C ARG A 208 -6.53 -23.47 -43.59
N GLU A 209 -5.86 -24.61 -43.61
CA GLU A 209 -5.45 -25.34 -42.39
C GLU A 209 -4.41 -24.54 -41.62
N GLU A 210 -3.46 -23.96 -42.32
CA GLU A 210 -2.47 -23.06 -41.74
C GLU A 210 -3.12 -21.87 -41.04
N ASN A 211 -4.01 -21.15 -41.71
CA ASN A 211 -4.71 -20.00 -41.16
C ASN A 211 -5.58 -20.37 -39.92
N VAL A 212 -6.22 -21.57 -39.94
CA VAL A 212 -6.97 -22.07 -38.77
C VAL A 212 -6.05 -22.23 -37.59
N LEU A 213 -4.88 -22.86 -37.76
CA LEU A 213 -3.91 -23.06 -36.68
C LEU A 213 -3.32 -21.75 -36.18
N ARG A 214 -2.89 -20.86 -37.09
CA ARG A 214 -2.35 -19.54 -36.75
C ARG A 214 -3.35 -18.73 -35.89
N LEU A 215 -4.60 -18.68 -36.29
CA LEU A 215 -5.65 -17.97 -35.56
C LEU A 215 -6.02 -18.67 -34.24
N ARG A 216 -6.07 -20.00 -34.25
CA ARG A 216 -6.45 -20.79 -33.05
C ARG A 216 -5.45 -20.62 -31.91
N PHE A 217 -4.17 -20.73 -32.24
CA PHE A 217 -3.09 -20.67 -31.26
C PHE A 217 -2.49 -19.26 -31.11
N GLY A 218 -2.91 -18.29 -31.94
CA GLY A 218 -2.42 -16.91 -31.85
C GLY A 218 -0.96 -16.78 -32.21
N LEU A 219 -0.49 -17.50 -33.21
CA LEU A 219 0.93 -17.53 -33.58
C LEU A 219 1.44 -16.17 -34.12
N ASP A 220 0.55 -15.37 -34.69
CA ASP A 220 0.90 -14.06 -35.27
C ASP A 220 0.68 -12.90 -34.27
N ASP A 221 -0.41 -12.96 -33.49
CA ASP A 221 -0.86 -11.84 -32.63
C ASP A 221 -0.85 -12.18 -31.12
N GLY A 222 -0.41 -13.38 -30.74
CA GLY A 222 -0.38 -13.85 -29.36
C GLY A 222 -1.75 -14.11 -28.72
N ARG A 223 -2.86 -13.93 -29.49
CA ARG A 223 -4.22 -14.11 -28.99
C ARG A 223 -4.83 -15.45 -29.43
N THR A 224 -4.97 -16.38 -28.49
CA THR A 224 -5.68 -17.63 -28.72
C THR A 224 -7.18 -17.38 -28.94
N ARG A 225 -7.76 -18.04 -29.96
CA ARG A 225 -9.18 -17.92 -30.32
C ARG A 225 -9.90 -19.26 -30.17
N THR A 226 -11.21 -19.21 -29.90
CA THR A 226 -12.07 -20.40 -29.92
C THR A 226 -12.32 -20.87 -31.36
N LEU A 227 -12.71 -22.13 -31.54
CA LEU A 227 -13.07 -22.68 -32.86
C LEU A 227 -14.22 -21.89 -33.54
N GLU A 228 -15.17 -21.43 -32.71
CA GLU A 228 -16.29 -20.62 -33.20
C GLU A 228 -15.82 -19.24 -33.71
N GLU A 229 -14.89 -18.60 -32.99
CA GLU A 229 -14.31 -17.31 -33.41
C GLU A 229 -13.49 -17.47 -34.67
N VAL A 230 -12.67 -18.53 -34.77
CA VAL A 230 -11.92 -18.85 -35.99
C VAL A 230 -12.86 -19.12 -37.16
N GLY A 231 -13.94 -19.89 -36.93
CA GLY A 231 -14.97 -20.14 -37.93
C GLY A 231 -15.62 -18.87 -38.48
N LYS A 232 -15.91 -17.92 -37.58
CA LYS A 232 -16.44 -16.59 -37.96
C LYS A 232 -15.45 -15.77 -38.80
N VAL A 233 -14.18 -15.76 -38.41
CA VAL A 233 -13.12 -15.01 -39.14
C VAL A 233 -12.90 -15.57 -40.53
N LEU A 234 -12.87 -16.90 -40.67
CA LEU A 234 -12.64 -17.57 -41.95
C LEU A 234 -13.94 -17.82 -42.75
N SER A 235 -15.08 -17.33 -42.25
CA SER A 235 -16.41 -17.51 -42.87
C SER A 235 -16.77 -19.01 -43.08
N LEU A 236 -16.35 -19.86 -42.15
CA LEU A 236 -16.62 -21.29 -42.14
C LEU A 236 -17.87 -21.59 -41.28
N ILE A 237 -18.72 -22.52 -41.73
CA ILE A 237 -19.96 -22.86 -41.04
C ILE A 237 -19.68 -23.64 -39.75
N HIS A 238 -18.65 -24.49 -39.74
CA HIS A 238 -18.26 -25.29 -38.58
C HIS A 238 -16.80 -25.76 -38.70
N ILE A 239 -16.06 -25.67 -37.58
CA ILE A 239 -14.72 -26.25 -37.45
C ILE A 239 -14.77 -27.22 -36.25
N SER A 240 -14.37 -28.47 -36.47
CA SER A 240 -14.22 -29.48 -35.39
C SER A 240 -12.78 -29.91 -35.29
N GLU A 241 -12.31 -30.15 -34.07
CA GLU A 241 -11.02 -30.78 -33.88
C GLU A 241 -11.03 -32.21 -34.46
N PRO A 242 -9.92 -32.64 -35.06
CA PRO A 242 -9.81 -34.02 -35.53
C PRO A 242 -9.96 -34.97 -34.33
N THR A 243 -10.97 -35.84 -34.41
CA THR A 243 -11.13 -36.91 -33.41
C THR A 243 -9.90 -37.81 -33.49
N ARG A 244 -9.16 -37.91 -32.38
CA ARG A 244 -8.06 -38.88 -32.27
C ARG A 244 -8.65 -40.28 -32.48
N PRO A 245 -8.12 -41.05 -33.44
CA PRO A 245 -8.46 -42.47 -33.49
C PRO A 245 -7.98 -43.13 -32.22
N TYR A 246 -8.84 -43.93 -31.58
CA TYR A 246 -8.51 -44.72 -30.39
C TYR A 246 -7.36 -45.68 -30.63
#